data_21cb4bc108914b01e4726a6fd2f98ead
#
_entry.id   21cb4bc108914b01e4726a6fd2f98ead
#
_cell.length_a   1.000
_cell.length_b   1.000
_cell.length_c   1.000
_cell.angle_alpha   90.00
_cell.angle_beta   90.00
_cell.angle_gamma   90.00
#
_symmetry.space_group_name_H-M   'P 1'
#
loop_
_entity.id
_entity.type
_entity.pdbx_description
1 polymer ?
#
loop_
_entity_poly.entity_id
_entity_poly.type
_entity_poly.pdbx_seq_one_letter_code
_entity_poly.pdbx_strand_id
1 'polypeptide(L)'
;MAKGRGKKKKGVFSFFQGKKAKRQQGRTASFMEGIQLFSAFFLLFLFGIFLFRKAHQTQWYFPASVLKHQAAMERVAKEKGLEEDLDVLFAIMTVESHGKLKDVMQSSESKGLPVNTLDTDASIEQGLKYYKDLKEKARALGLEEKAVIQAYNYGPGFLYYVEKNGGKYTDALAEEFAKNMAKGKTIKYSHPIAK
;
A
#
# COMPACT_ATOMS: atom_id res chain seq x y z
N MET A 1 20.41 -92.89 -7.94
CA MET A 1 20.20 -91.91 -9.03
C MET A 1 18.92 -91.16 -8.79
N ALA A 2 19.00 -89.91 -8.38
CA ALA A 2 17.87 -88.96 -8.43
C ALA A 2 18.41 -87.53 -8.50
N LYS A 3 18.32 -86.97 -9.68
CA LYS A 3 18.75 -85.56 -9.99
C LYS A 3 17.53 -84.75 -10.43
N GLY A 4 17.28 -83.61 -9.80
CA GLY A 4 16.76 -82.47 -10.51
C GLY A 4 15.28 -82.12 -10.36
N ARG A 5 14.86 -81.50 -9.23
CA ARG A 5 13.63 -80.69 -9.17
C ARG A 5 13.79 -79.47 -8.24
N GLY A 6 14.74 -78.62 -8.54
CA GLY A 6 14.99 -77.44 -7.67
C GLY A 6 15.05 -76.04 -8.34
N LYS A 7 15.06 -75.95 -9.67
CA LYS A 7 15.33 -74.64 -10.34
C LYS A 7 14.15 -73.86 -10.87
N LYS A 8 12.93 -74.43 -10.96
CA LYS A 8 11.78 -73.69 -11.54
C LYS A 8 11.03 -72.76 -10.57
N LYS A 9 11.12 -72.97 -9.23
CA LYS A 9 10.38 -72.16 -8.28
C LYS A 9 10.96 -70.76 -8.00
N LYS A 10 12.30 -70.56 -8.17
CA LYS A 10 12.93 -69.29 -7.90
C LYS A 10 12.63 -68.20 -8.99
N GLY A 11 12.45 -68.60 -10.24
CA GLY A 11 12.19 -67.62 -11.33
C GLY A 11 10.77 -67.02 -11.30
N VAL A 12 9.80 -67.80 -10.88
CA VAL A 12 8.39 -67.34 -10.81
C VAL A 12 8.21 -66.32 -9.66
N PHE A 13 8.88 -66.58 -8.53
CA PHE A 13 8.77 -65.73 -7.35
C PHE A 13 9.46 -64.33 -7.59
N SER A 14 10.58 -64.29 -8.26
CA SER A 14 11.26 -63.02 -8.62
C SER A 14 10.48 -62.21 -9.64
N PHE A 15 9.76 -62.86 -10.57
CA PHE A 15 8.92 -62.18 -11.56
C PHE A 15 7.69 -61.49 -10.91
N PHE A 16 7.08 -62.12 -9.91
CA PHE A 16 5.96 -61.52 -9.16
C PHE A 16 6.41 -60.38 -8.25
N GLN A 17 7.59 -60.44 -7.65
CA GLN A 17 8.16 -59.34 -6.86
C GLN A 17 8.48 -58.14 -7.71
N GLY A 18 9.07 -58.32 -8.90
CA GLY A 18 9.36 -57.22 -9.82
C GLY A 18 8.11 -56.49 -10.33
N LYS A 19 7.00 -57.24 -10.58
CA LYS A 19 5.72 -56.64 -10.97
C LYS A 19 5.05 -55.84 -9.83
N LYS A 20 5.14 -56.31 -8.58
CA LYS A 20 4.64 -55.58 -7.42
C LYS A 20 5.44 -54.32 -7.16
N ALA A 21 6.76 -54.33 -7.25
CA ALA A 21 7.61 -53.21 -7.06
C ALA A 21 7.37 -52.10 -8.13
N LYS A 22 7.28 -52.48 -9.42
CA LYS A 22 6.95 -51.55 -10.50
C LYS A 22 5.56 -50.89 -10.35
N ARG A 23 4.55 -51.68 -9.89
CA ARG A 23 3.20 -51.15 -9.67
C ARG A 23 3.13 -50.21 -8.47
N GLN A 24 3.94 -50.45 -7.44
CA GLN A 24 4.03 -49.59 -6.28
C GLN A 24 4.80 -48.29 -6.60
N GLN A 25 5.86 -48.39 -7.41
CA GLN A 25 6.63 -47.22 -7.87
C GLN A 25 5.80 -46.32 -8.80
N GLY A 26 4.97 -46.87 -9.69
CA GLY A 26 4.04 -46.08 -10.52
C GLY A 26 2.95 -45.38 -9.71
N ARG A 27 2.47 -46.00 -8.62
CA ARG A 27 1.45 -45.38 -7.75
C ARG A 27 2.02 -44.24 -6.91
N THR A 28 3.27 -44.36 -6.44
CA THR A 28 3.96 -43.30 -5.71
C THR A 28 4.32 -42.12 -6.62
N ALA A 29 4.76 -42.38 -7.87
CA ALA A 29 5.04 -41.33 -8.86
C ALA A 29 3.76 -40.54 -9.18
N SER A 30 2.65 -41.20 -9.49
CA SER A 30 1.35 -40.56 -9.76
C SER A 30 0.81 -39.77 -8.54
N PHE A 31 1.07 -40.27 -7.32
CA PHE A 31 0.68 -39.58 -6.10
C PHE A 31 1.53 -38.30 -5.87
N MET A 32 2.84 -38.38 -6.14
CA MET A 32 3.75 -37.23 -6.05
C MET A 32 3.43 -36.16 -7.10
N GLU A 33 3.10 -36.57 -8.33
CA GLU A 33 2.65 -35.64 -9.38
C GLU A 33 1.34 -34.93 -8.97
N GLY A 34 0.40 -35.67 -8.37
CA GLY A 34 -0.84 -35.10 -7.83
C GLY A 34 -0.59 -34.06 -6.74
N ILE A 35 0.35 -34.32 -5.82
CA ILE A 35 0.74 -33.37 -4.77
C ILE A 35 1.38 -32.13 -5.38
N GLN A 36 2.26 -32.29 -6.37
CA GLN A 36 2.92 -31.16 -7.04
C GLN A 36 1.92 -30.27 -7.78
N LEU A 37 0.97 -30.87 -8.51
CA LEU A 37 -0.11 -30.13 -9.16
C LEU A 37 -1.00 -29.40 -8.15
N PHE A 38 -1.38 -30.09 -7.07
CA PHE A 38 -2.19 -29.47 -6.01
C PHE A 38 -1.45 -28.30 -5.34
N SER A 39 -0.16 -28.45 -5.06
CA SER A 39 0.65 -27.38 -4.47
C SER A 39 0.79 -26.17 -5.41
N ALA A 40 0.94 -26.41 -6.72
CA ALA A 40 1.00 -25.34 -7.72
C ALA A 40 -0.35 -24.59 -7.81
N PHE A 41 -1.47 -25.31 -7.86
CA PHE A 41 -2.80 -24.68 -7.83
C PHE A 41 -3.05 -23.92 -6.53
N PHE A 42 -2.62 -24.44 -5.39
CA PHE A 42 -2.77 -23.78 -4.11
C PHE A 42 -1.94 -22.48 -4.04
N LEU A 43 -0.72 -22.48 -4.56
CA LEU A 43 0.12 -21.28 -4.65
C LEU A 43 -0.48 -20.23 -5.59
N LEU A 44 -1.03 -20.65 -6.75
CA LEU A 44 -1.74 -19.75 -7.67
C LEU A 44 -3.00 -19.16 -7.01
N PHE A 45 -3.73 -19.97 -6.24
CA PHE A 45 -4.90 -19.50 -5.49
C PHE A 45 -4.51 -18.47 -4.41
N LEU A 46 -3.45 -18.74 -3.63
CA LEU A 46 -2.93 -17.78 -2.65
C LEU A 46 -2.44 -16.49 -3.31
N PHE A 47 -1.77 -16.60 -4.46
CA PHE A 47 -1.34 -15.46 -5.26
C PHE A 47 -2.54 -14.66 -5.80
N GLY A 48 -3.58 -15.34 -6.25
CA GLY A 48 -4.86 -14.71 -6.63
C GLY A 48 -5.51 -13.95 -5.48
N ILE A 49 -5.56 -14.55 -4.27
CA ILE A 49 -6.03 -13.86 -3.06
C ILE A 49 -5.15 -12.66 -2.74
N PHE A 50 -3.84 -12.78 -2.86
CA PHE A 50 -2.90 -11.67 -2.62
C PHE A 50 -3.15 -10.51 -3.59
N LEU A 51 -3.28 -10.80 -4.89
CA LEU A 51 -3.59 -9.79 -5.90
C LEU A 51 -4.97 -9.16 -5.67
N PHE A 52 -5.98 -9.98 -5.33
CA PHE A 52 -7.32 -9.49 -5.02
C PHE A 52 -7.30 -8.57 -3.79
N ARG A 53 -6.62 -8.97 -2.72
CA ARG A 53 -6.46 -8.12 -1.52
C ARG A 53 -5.72 -6.83 -1.84
N LYS A 54 -4.65 -6.88 -2.63
CA LYS A 54 -3.91 -5.68 -3.04
C LYS A 54 -4.77 -4.75 -3.91
N ALA A 55 -5.53 -5.29 -4.85
CA ALA A 55 -6.44 -4.52 -5.70
C ALA A 55 -7.62 -3.89 -4.93
N HIS A 56 -8.06 -4.54 -3.84
CA HIS A 56 -9.18 -4.04 -3.03
C HIS A 56 -8.77 -3.34 -1.73
N GLN A 57 -7.47 -3.31 -1.40
CA GLN A 57 -7.00 -2.76 -0.13
C GLN A 57 -7.38 -1.28 0.04
N THR A 58 -7.29 -0.50 -1.03
CA THR A 58 -7.67 0.91 -1.06
C THR A 58 -9.18 1.13 -0.85
N GLN A 59 -10.02 0.22 -1.34
CA GLN A 59 -11.49 0.34 -1.25
C GLN A 59 -12.07 0.19 0.17
N TRP A 60 -11.38 -0.54 1.07
CA TRP A 60 -11.89 -0.81 2.41
C TRP A 60 -11.62 0.31 3.42
N TYR A 61 -10.68 1.21 3.13
CA TYR A 61 -10.22 2.23 4.07
C TYR A 61 -10.75 3.63 3.77
N PHE A 62 -11.17 3.91 2.53
CA PHE A 62 -11.56 5.25 2.13
C PHE A 62 -13.04 5.35 1.75
N PRO A 63 -13.71 6.49 2.05
CA PRO A 63 -15.10 6.72 1.67
C PRO A 63 -15.28 6.69 0.14
N ALA A 64 -16.45 6.24 -0.33
CA ALA A 64 -16.79 6.25 -1.76
C ALA A 64 -16.65 7.64 -2.41
N SER A 65 -16.89 8.72 -1.64
CA SER A 65 -16.69 10.10 -2.08
C SER A 65 -15.24 10.47 -2.34
N VAL A 66 -14.28 9.78 -1.74
CA VAL A 66 -12.85 9.90 -2.01
C VAL A 66 -12.47 9.01 -3.18
N LEU A 67 -12.94 7.74 -3.17
CA LEU A 67 -12.63 6.76 -4.20
C LEU A 67 -13.15 7.12 -5.59
N LYS A 68 -14.19 7.93 -5.73
CA LYS A 68 -14.63 8.44 -7.04
C LYS A 68 -13.54 9.25 -7.77
N HIS A 69 -12.53 9.76 -7.05
CA HIS A 69 -11.39 10.49 -7.60
C HIS A 69 -10.18 9.59 -7.88
N GLN A 70 -10.28 8.27 -7.65
CA GLN A 70 -9.17 7.34 -7.73
C GLN A 70 -8.41 7.42 -9.07
N ALA A 71 -9.13 7.38 -10.19
CA ALA A 71 -8.50 7.41 -11.51
C ALA A 71 -7.68 8.69 -11.76
N ALA A 72 -8.16 9.85 -11.29
CA ALA A 72 -7.42 11.10 -11.38
C ALA A 72 -6.20 11.11 -10.45
N MET A 73 -6.36 10.64 -9.21
CA MET A 73 -5.26 10.52 -8.25
C MET A 73 -4.14 9.61 -8.77
N GLU A 74 -4.50 8.41 -9.26
CA GLU A 74 -3.52 7.44 -9.80
C GLU A 74 -2.78 8.00 -11.02
N ARG A 75 -3.50 8.67 -11.94
CA ARG A 75 -2.89 9.30 -13.11
C ARG A 75 -1.86 10.35 -12.69
N VAL A 76 -2.25 11.29 -11.83
CA VAL A 76 -1.38 12.40 -11.39
C VAL A 76 -0.23 11.87 -10.51
N ALA A 77 -0.48 10.88 -9.65
CA ALA A 77 0.56 10.23 -8.85
C ALA A 77 1.63 9.58 -9.75
N LYS A 78 1.21 8.88 -10.79
CA LYS A 78 2.12 8.28 -11.77
C LYS A 78 2.95 9.34 -12.51
N GLU A 79 2.33 10.44 -12.95
CA GLU A 79 3.02 11.55 -13.61
C GLU A 79 4.08 12.20 -12.71
N LYS A 80 3.87 12.17 -11.39
CA LYS A 80 4.76 12.80 -10.40
C LYS A 80 5.71 11.82 -9.70
N GLY A 81 5.58 10.51 -9.95
CA GLY A 81 6.36 9.46 -9.27
C GLY A 81 5.97 9.30 -7.80
N LEU A 82 4.67 9.31 -7.51
CA LEU A 82 4.07 9.22 -6.18
C LEU A 82 3.16 7.99 -6.03
N GLU A 83 3.33 6.96 -6.87
CA GLU A 83 2.46 5.77 -6.85
C GLU A 83 2.50 5.04 -5.50
N GLU A 84 3.65 5.06 -4.83
CA GLU A 84 3.82 4.45 -3.51
C GLU A 84 3.15 5.25 -2.38
N ASP A 85 2.85 6.52 -2.62
CA ASP A 85 2.25 7.43 -1.65
C ASP A 85 0.72 7.51 -1.76
N LEU A 86 0.08 6.75 -2.66
CA LEU A 86 -1.36 6.86 -2.93
C LEU A 86 -2.24 6.73 -1.69
N ASP A 87 -1.91 5.83 -0.78
CA ASP A 87 -2.67 5.65 0.47
C ASP A 87 -2.60 6.91 1.36
N VAL A 88 -1.44 7.52 1.46
CA VAL A 88 -1.25 8.79 2.19
C VAL A 88 -2.01 9.93 1.52
N LEU A 89 -1.96 10.00 0.20
CA LEU A 89 -2.66 11.03 -0.57
C LEU A 89 -4.18 10.91 -0.47
N PHE A 90 -4.72 9.69 -0.47
CA PHE A 90 -6.15 9.45 -0.19
C PHE A 90 -6.53 9.79 1.26
N ALA A 91 -5.64 9.52 2.22
CA ALA A 91 -5.84 9.92 3.60
C ALA A 91 -5.88 11.45 3.75
N ILE A 92 -4.97 12.18 3.09
CA ILE A 92 -4.97 13.64 3.05
C ILE A 92 -6.30 14.14 2.45
N MET A 93 -6.73 13.67 1.28
CA MET A 93 -8.02 14.04 0.68
C MET A 93 -9.19 13.77 1.62
N THR A 94 -9.13 12.64 2.35
CA THR A 94 -10.18 12.30 3.32
C THR A 94 -10.25 13.31 4.44
N VAL A 95 -9.11 13.72 4.99
CA VAL A 95 -9.06 14.73 6.08
C VAL A 95 -9.46 16.10 5.56
N GLU A 96 -8.97 16.52 4.40
CA GLU A 96 -9.18 17.87 3.87
C GLU A 96 -10.62 18.13 3.42
N SER A 97 -11.28 17.14 2.79
CA SER A 97 -12.59 17.39 2.18
C SER A 97 -13.57 16.21 2.21
N HIS A 98 -13.14 15.02 2.65
CA HIS A 98 -13.85 13.76 2.41
C HIS A 98 -14.17 13.53 0.91
N GLY A 99 -13.39 14.13 -0.01
CA GLY A 99 -13.64 14.10 -1.45
C GLY A 99 -14.94 14.78 -1.88
N LYS A 100 -15.50 15.69 -1.06
CA LYS A 100 -16.82 16.31 -1.30
C LYS A 100 -16.75 17.76 -1.74
N LEU A 101 -15.68 18.46 -1.45
CA LEU A 101 -15.50 19.86 -1.85
C LEU A 101 -15.01 19.94 -3.30
N LYS A 102 -15.07 21.14 -3.89
CA LYS A 102 -14.54 21.40 -5.23
C LYS A 102 -13.02 21.34 -5.21
N ASP A 103 -12.40 21.99 -4.23
CA ASP A 103 -10.97 21.88 -3.92
C ASP A 103 -10.75 20.67 -2.99
N VAL A 104 -10.73 19.48 -3.59
CA VAL A 104 -10.74 18.20 -2.84
C VAL A 104 -9.50 17.96 -2.00
N MET A 105 -8.36 18.56 -2.38
CA MET A 105 -7.10 18.46 -1.65
C MET A 105 -6.82 19.69 -0.79
N GLN A 106 -7.73 20.68 -0.76
CA GLN A 106 -7.58 21.98 -0.09
C GLN A 106 -6.25 22.66 -0.43
N SER A 107 -5.87 22.60 -1.70
CA SER A 107 -4.55 22.98 -2.20
C SER A 107 -4.48 24.40 -2.78
N SER A 108 -5.61 25.14 -2.82
CA SER A 108 -5.66 26.49 -3.34
C SER A 108 -4.65 27.44 -2.69
N GLU A 109 -4.54 27.41 -1.35
CA GLU A 109 -3.66 28.28 -0.60
C GLU A 109 -2.17 28.00 -0.90
N SER A 110 -1.79 26.75 -1.17
CA SER A 110 -0.42 26.38 -1.55
C SER A 110 0.00 27.01 -2.90
N LYS A 111 -0.97 27.48 -3.69
CA LYS A 111 -0.79 28.20 -4.94
C LYS A 111 -0.96 29.73 -4.79
N GLY A 112 -1.16 30.22 -3.56
CA GLY A 112 -1.41 31.61 -3.28
C GLY A 112 -2.83 32.10 -3.66
N LEU A 113 -3.77 31.18 -3.83
CA LEU A 113 -5.17 31.46 -4.15
C LEU A 113 -6.03 31.45 -2.87
N PRO A 114 -7.19 32.12 -2.89
CA PRO A 114 -8.16 31.97 -1.81
C PRO A 114 -8.62 30.53 -1.64
N VAL A 115 -9.04 30.16 -0.42
CA VAL A 115 -9.55 28.82 -0.09
C VAL A 115 -10.67 28.40 -1.07
N ASN A 116 -10.70 27.11 -1.45
CA ASN A 116 -11.73 26.54 -2.34
C ASN A 116 -11.85 27.19 -3.74
N THR A 117 -10.78 27.78 -4.26
CA THR A 117 -10.76 28.38 -5.60
C THR A 117 -10.58 27.35 -6.71
N LEU A 118 -9.72 26.34 -6.50
CA LEU A 118 -9.42 25.33 -7.50
C LEU A 118 -10.62 24.40 -7.73
N ASP A 119 -10.78 23.96 -9.00
CA ASP A 119 -11.65 22.85 -9.31
C ASP A 119 -10.98 21.52 -8.94
N THR A 120 -11.73 20.43 -9.08
CA THR A 120 -11.29 19.12 -8.61
C THR A 120 -10.00 18.64 -9.27
N ASP A 121 -9.88 18.79 -10.59
CA ASP A 121 -8.69 18.32 -11.31
C ASP A 121 -7.48 19.19 -10.97
N ALA A 122 -7.64 20.51 -10.99
CA ALA A 122 -6.59 21.45 -10.60
C ALA A 122 -6.18 21.30 -9.13
N SER A 123 -7.12 20.94 -8.25
CA SER A 123 -6.87 20.65 -6.85
C SER A 123 -6.02 19.39 -6.66
N ILE A 124 -6.34 18.31 -7.37
CA ILE A 124 -5.53 17.08 -7.34
C ILE A 124 -4.12 17.35 -7.87
N GLU A 125 -4.01 18.01 -9.03
CA GLU A 125 -2.71 18.37 -9.61
C GLU A 125 -1.84 19.18 -8.65
N GLN A 126 -2.41 20.22 -8.05
CA GLN A 126 -1.70 21.10 -7.12
C GLN A 126 -1.41 20.41 -5.78
N GLY A 127 -2.37 19.64 -5.26
CA GLY A 127 -2.22 18.93 -3.97
C GLY A 127 -1.08 17.90 -4.03
N LEU A 128 -1.02 17.10 -5.11
CA LEU A 128 0.05 16.13 -5.30
C LEU A 128 1.40 16.80 -5.56
N LYS A 129 1.41 17.90 -6.33
CA LYS A 129 2.63 18.70 -6.52
C LYS A 129 3.14 19.23 -5.18
N TYR A 130 2.26 19.80 -4.38
CA TYR A 130 2.62 20.36 -3.07
C TYR A 130 3.15 19.29 -2.11
N TYR A 131 2.49 18.12 -2.06
CA TYR A 131 2.98 16.99 -1.29
C TYR A 131 4.38 16.55 -1.74
N LYS A 132 4.62 16.44 -3.06
CA LYS A 132 5.93 16.12 -3.62
C LYS A 132 6.99 17.11 -3.19
N ASP A 133 6.72 18.41 -3.33
CA ASP A 133 7.65 19.48 -2.96
C ASP A 133 8.02 19.39 -1.46
N LEU A 134 7.05 19.07 -0.59
CA LEU A 134 7.28 18.84 0.85
C LEU A 134 8.12 17.58 1.10
N LYS A 135 7.83 16.49 0.40
CA LYS A 135 8.55 15.20 0.51
C LYS A 135 10.02 15.35 0.11
N GLU A 136 10.29 16.04 -1.01
CA GLU A 136 11.65 16.33 -1.47
C GLU A 136 12.40 17.19 -0.45
N LYS A 137 11.76 18.21 0.11
CA LYS A 137 12.33 19.04 1.15
C LYS A 137 12.61 18.28 2.43
N ALA A 138 11.67 17.48 2.91
CA ALA A 138 11.86 16.63 4.09
C ALA A 138 13.02 15.64 3.90
N ARG A 139 13.13 15.05 2.70
CA ARG A 139 14.26 14.17 2.35
C ARG A 139 15.61 14.90 2.41
N ALA A 140 15.67 16.11 1.90
CA ALA A 140 16.88 16.94 1.94
C ALA A 140 17.30 17.29 3.39
N LEU A 141 16.33 17.39 4.32
CA LEU A 141 16.54 17.65 5.74
C LEU A 141 16.69 16.37 6.58
N GLY A 142 16.62 15.16 5.97
CA GLY A 142 16.71 13.89 6.70
C GLY A 142 15.50 13.59 7.59
N LEU A 143 14.32 14.13 7.26
CA LEU A 143 13.10 14.00 8.06
C LEU A 143 12.22 12.83 7.59
N GLU A 144 11.45 12.27 8.51
CA GLU A 144 10.52 11.17 8.26
C GLU A 144 9.19 11.64 7.64
N GLU A 145 8.45 10.70 7.03
CA GLU A 145 7.18 10.95 6.33
C GLU A 145 6.11 11.62 7.21
N LYS A 146 6.05 11.31 8.51
CA LYS A 146 5.13 11.97 9.44
C LYS A 146 5.28 13.48 9.45
N ALA A 147 6.51 13.97 9.33
CA ALA A 147 6.76 15.41 9.23
C ALA A 147 6.21 15.99 7.91
N VAL A 148 6.25 15.23 6.80
CA VAL A 148 5.67 15.63 5.51
C VAL A 148 4.16 15.75 5.60
N ILE A 149 3.49 14.73 6.17
CA ILE A 149 2.04 14.71 6.35
C ILE A 149 1.58 15.92 7.18
N GLN A 150 2.27 16.19 8.30
CA GLN A 150 1.93 17.36 9.14
C GLN A 150 2.24 18.68 8.44
N ALA A 151 3.32 18.73 7.64
CA ALA A 151 3.68 19.93 6.87
C ALA A 151 2.68 20.24 5.75
N TYR A 152 1.93 19.25 5.25
CA TYR A 152 0.87 19.51 4.29
C TYR A 152 -0.16 20.50 4.85
N ASN A 153 -0.50 20.38 6.13
CA ASN A 153 -1.42 21.27 6.84
C ASN A 153 -0.72 22.56 7.36
N TYR A 154 0.49 22.43 7.91
CA TYR A 154 1.18 23.54 8.59
C TYR A 154 2.08 24.37 7.68
N GLY A 155 2.27 23.93 6.45
CA GLY A 155 3.20 24.54 5.52
C GLY A 155 4.67 24.09 5.69
N PRO A 156 5.53 24.44 4.72
CA PRO A 156 6.92 23.99 4.68
C PRO A 156 7.77 24.47 5.85
N GLY A 157 7.34 25.54 6.54
CA GLY A 157 7.99 26.05 7.76
C GLY A 157 8.07 25.04 8.89
N PHE A 158 7.11 24.10 8.94
CA PHE A 158 7.11 23.03 9.93
C PHE A 158 8.30 22.07 9.76
N LEU A 159 8.71 21.77 8.53
CA LEU A 159 9.87 20.91 8.27
C LEU A 159 11.16 21.51 8.85
N TYR A 160 11.39 22.81 8.66
CA TYR A 160 12.54 23.51 9.26
C TYR A 160 12.45 23.57 10.77
N TYR A 161 11.23 23.67 11.31
CA TYR A 161 11.02 23.64 12.74
C TYR A 161 11.39 22.29 13.35
N VAL A 162 10.97 21.17 12.71
CA VAL A 162 11.34 19.83 13.12
C VAL A 162 12.86 19.61 13.05
N GLU A 163 13.48 19.99 11.95
CA GLU A 163 14.93 19.90 11.76
C GLU A 163 15.69 20.62 12.87
N LYS A 164 15.33 21.86 13.15
CA LYS A 164 15.95 22.69 14.19
C LYS A 164 15.76 22.12 15.61
N ASN A 165 14.71 21.36 15.86
CA ASN A 165 14.37 20.77 17.16
C ASN A 165 14.70 19.27 17.26
N GLY A 166 15.75 18.84 16.60
CA GLY A 166 16.32 17.49 16.73
C GLY A 166 15.99 16.54 15.58
N GLY A 167 15.32 17.00 14.51
CA GLY A 167 15.12 16.25 13.27
C GLY A 167 14.13 15.08 13.38
N LYS A 168 13.38 14.96 14.50
CA LYS A 168 12.42 13.91 14.72
C LYS A 168 11.04 14.47 14.99
N TYR A 169 10.03 13.95 14.26
CA TYR A 169 8.64 14.30 14.48
C TYR A 169 8.14 13.78 15.85
N THR A 170 7.42 14.62 16.58
CA THR A 170 6.59 14.25 17.73
C THR A 170 5.31 15.07 17.73
N ASP A 171 4.23 14.51 18.28
CA ASP A 171 2.96 15.23 18.43
C ASP A 171 3.12 16.48 19.30
N ALA A 172 3.95 16.40 20.36
CA ALA A 172 4.26 17.55 21.22
C ALA A 172 4.92 18.70 20.42
N LEU A 173 5.83 18.38 19.50
CA LEU A 173 6.48 19.35 18.65
C LEU A 173 5.50 20.00 17.66
N ALA A 174 4.56 19.20 17.12
CA ALA A 174 3.51 19.71 16.24
C ALA A 174 2.56 20.65 17.00
N GLU A 175 2.16 20.31 18.22
CA GLU A 175 1.35 21.17 19.08
C GLU A 175 2.07 22.48 19.43
N GLU A 176 3.37 22.42 19.77
CA GLU A 176 4.16 23.58 20.08
C GLU A 176 4.25 24.52 18.87
N PHE A 177 4.51 23.98 17.69
CA PHE A 177 4.51 24.75 16.44
C PHE A 177 3.17 25.43 16.21
N ALA A 178 2.05 24.70 16.36
CA ALA A 178 0.71 25.27 16.20
C ALA A 178 0.45 26.41 17.18
N LYS A 179 0.82 26.27 18.47
CA LYS A 179 0.71 27.32 19.49
C LYS A 179 1.54 28.56 19.11
N ASN A 180 2.77 28.36 18.63
CA ASN A 180 3.65 29.45 18.22
C ASN A 180 3.09 30.20 16.99
N MET A 181 2.51 29.47 16.02
CA MET A 181 1.89 30.09 14.84
C MET A 181 0.59 30.82 15.18
N ALA A 182 -0.16 30.34 16.15
CA ALA A 182 -1.38 31.00 16.63
C ALA A 182 -1.14 32.36 17.31
N LYS A 183 0.06 32.64 17.84
CA LYS A 183 0.46 33.90 18.47
C LYS A 183 -0.62 34.47 19.43
N GLY A 184 -1.22 33.62 20.27
CA GLY A 184 -2.28 33.99 21.18
C GLY A 184 -3.65 34.22 20.55
N LYS A 185 -3.85 33.97 19.25
CA LYS A 185 -5.16 33.92 18.61
C LYS A 185 -5.84 32.63 19.00
N THR A 186 -7.07 32.70 19.52
CA THR A 186 -7.90 31.51 19.71
C THR A 186 -8.29 30.99 18.32
N ILE A 187 -7.59 29.95 17.84
CA ILE A 187 -7.97 29.28 16.61
C ILE A 187 -9.18 28.42 16.92
N LYS A 188 -10.36 28.85 16.47
CA LYS A 188 -11.52 27.95 16.41
C LYS A 188 -11.28 27.04 15.20
N TYR A 189 -10.89 25.80 15.48
CA TYR A 189 -10.89 24.75 14.48
C TYR A 189 -12.35 24.50 14.06
N SER A 190 -12.74 25.04 12.94
CA SER A 190 -13.96 24.63 12.25
C SER A 190 -13.54 23.82 11.05
N HIS A 191 -13.44 22.51 11.21
CA HIS A 191 -13.32 21.61 10.08
C HIS A 191 -14.64 21.70 9.30
N PRO A 192 -14.63 21.99 7.98
CA PRO A 192 -15.87 22.23 7.22
C PRO A 192 -16.83 21.02 7.20
N ILE A 193 -16.37 19.84 7.64
CA ILE A 193 -17.11 18.58 7.63
C ILE A 193 -17.28 17.96 9.02
N ALA A 194 -16.51 18.39 10.03
CA ALA A 194 -16.67 17.97 11.41
C ALA A 194 -17.76 18.81 12.06
N LYS A 195 -18.99 18.30 12.08
CA LYS A 195 -20.08 18.73 12.95
C LYS A 195 -20.17 17.79 14.14
#